data_1c711fda857a5d720e13c9314c75226f
#
_entry.id   1c711fda857a5d720e13c9314c75226f
#
_cell.length_a   1.000
_cell.length_b   1.000
_cell.length_c   1.000
_cell.angle_alpha   90.00
_cell.angle_beta   90.00
_cell.angle_gamma   90.00
#
_symmetry.space_group_name_H-M   'P 1'
#
loop_
_entity.id
_entity.type
_entity.pdbx_description
1 polymer ?
#
loop_
_entity_poly.entity_id
_entity_poly.type
_entity_poly.pdbx_seq_one_letter_code
_entity_poly.pdbx_strand_id
1 'polypeptide(L)'
;MQLPPHPTSSRLPVESRISCDRTHLRYDICSISGPNVLDPTTSTFFATGPTSPTRSVLVEKIRPYPRKFEGLVMSQIKDLILTSGPQRPSCKVHHKVPALVFSAGGYTGNFFHDFNDGLIPLFITVDTIFPDRDFVIVVAEAPDWWPSKYAELLHMFTKHPIITLENEISTHCFPYAKIGLVTHGFMTVNQTLIPNSKTLTHFRDILGKAYGHQNQHPSSNTNHTRSRPRLVLACRQNAAGRSILNRDKVIRMIKRVGFDVVIFEPNANTSLRKSYKLIHSSHVLVGVHGAALTHSLFLRPGSVFLQVIPIGVEWAADAFFGRVARGLNLEYLEYRIGIEESSLVEKYGRDNALLKDPFSLQKNGWPTEIMNIYLKKQNVKLDLVRFKGYLKEAYRKAKKLMQKET
;
A
#
# COMPACT_ATOMS: atom_id res chain seq x y z
N MET A 1 -7.12 -33.21 -62.63
CA MET A 1 -7.24 -33.65 -61.19
C MET A 1 -7.12 -32.42 -60.32
N GLN A 2 -8.26 -31.92 -59.86
CA GLN A 2 -8.29 -30.80 -58.94
C GLN A 2 -8.16 -31.36 -57.53
N LEU A 3 -7.20 -30.82 -56.77
CA LEU A 3 -7.06 -31.12 -55.34
C LEU A 3 -8.27 -30.59 -54.55
N PRO A 4 -8.77 -31.31 -53.53
CA PRO A 4 -9.89 -30.85 -52.72
C PRO A 4 -9.48 -29.67 -51.81
N PRO A 5 -10.39 -28.76 -51.47
CA PRO A 5 -10.09 -27.62 -50.64
C PRO A 5 -9.76 -28.09 -49.22
N HIS A 6 -8.71 -27.49 -48.61
CA HIS A 6 -8.35 -27.72 -47.24
C HIS A 6 -9.52 -27.39 -46.28
N PRO A 7 -9.79 -28.21 -45.27
CA PRO A 7 -10.83 -27.92 -44.30
C PRO A 7 -10.45 -26.68 -43.51
N THR A 8 -11.30 -25.66 -43.58
CA THR A 8 -11.25 -24.50 -42.71
C THR A 8 -11.39 -24.99 -41.26
N SER A 9 -10.31 -24.87 -40.48
CA SER A 9 -10.28 -25.14 -39.05
C SER A 9 -11.31 -24.25 -38.37
N SER A 10 -12.49 -24.77 -38.10
CA SER A 10 -13.47 -24.16 -37.22
C SER A 10 -12.90 -24.20 -35.80
N ARG A 11 -12.29 -23.10 -35.32
CA ARG A 11 -11.96 -22.98 -33.92
C ARG A 11 -13.26 -23.08 -33.12
N LEU A 12 -13.39 -24.17 -32.36
CA LEU A 12 -14.46 -24.32 -31.35
C LEU A 12 -14.45 -23.09 -30.44
N PRO A 13 -15.61 -22.51 -30.11
CA PRO A 13 -15.67 -21.39 -29.18
C PRO A 13 -15.03 -21.79 -27.87
N VAL A 14 -14.08 -20.96 -27.38
CA VAL A 14 -13.43 -21.18 -26.09
C VAL A 14 -14.46 -21.00 -25.01
N GLU A 15 -14.70 -22.06 -24.23
CA GLU A 15 -15.65 -22.05 -23.11
C GLU A 15 -15.07 -21.28 -21.93
N SER A 16 -15.77 -20.28 -21.44
CA SER A 16 -15.37 -19.54 -20.25
C SER A 16 -15.58 -20.39 -19.00
N ARG A 17 -14.58 -20.42 -18.12
CA ARG A 17 -14.64 -21.10 -16.82
C ARG A 17 -14.40 -20.12 -15.69
N ILE A 18 -15.26 -20.17 -14.69
CA ILE A 18 -15.06 -19.48 -13.42
C ILE A 18 -14.33 -20.42 -12.47
N SER A 19 -13.26 -19.94 -11.86
CA SER A 19 -12.46 -20.67 -10.91
C SER A 19 -11.99 -19.73 -9.80
N CYS A 20 -12.15 -20.11 -8.52
CA CYS A 20 -11.74 -19.33 -7.37
C CYS A 20 -10.80 -20.15 -6.48
N ASP A 21 -9.61 -19.62 -6.20
CA ASP A 21 -8.72 -20.13 -5.17
C ASP A 21 -8.98 -19.33 -3.87
N ARG A 22 -9.42 -20.06 -2.84
CA ARG A 22 -9.76 -19.54 -1.51
C ARG A 22 -8.88 -20.13 -0.41
N THR A 23 -7.81 -20.82 -0.79
CA THR A 23 -6.93 -21.55 0.16
C THR A 23 -6.04 -20.61 0.95
N HIS A 24 -5.72 -19.43 0.40
CA HIS A 24 -4.85 -18.49 1.08
C HIS A 24 -5.57 -17.76 2.23
N LEU A 25 -4.85 -17.60 3.37
CA LEU A 25 -5.43 -17.00 4.58
C LEU A 25 -5.75 -15.51 4.45
N ARG A 26 -5.07 -14.79 3.54
CA ARG A 26 -5.13 -13.31 3.45
C ARG A 26 -6.00 -12.80 2.31
N TYR A 27 -6.19 -13.57 1.24
CA TYR A 27 -6.89 -13.14 0.04
C TYR A 27 -7.57 -14.31 -0.66
N ASP A 28 -8.55 -13.98 -1.49
CA ASP A 28 -9.13 -14.87 -2.50
C ASP A 28 -8.73 -14.37 -3.89
N ILE A 29 -8.52 -15.28 -4.82
CA ILE A 29 -8.30 -14.98 -6.24
C ILE A 29 -9.28 -15.78 -7.08
N CYS A 30 -10.08 -15.09 -7.89
CA CYS A 30 -10.91 -15.72 -8.90
C CYS A 30 -10.37 -15.43 -10.31
N SER A 31 -10.75 -16.31 -11.24
CA SER A 31 -10.43 -16.18 -12.67
C SER A 31 -11.65 -16.49 -13.49
N ILE A 32 -11.83 -15.77 -14.58
CA ILE A 32 -12.73 -16.15 -15.65
C ILE A 32 -11.87 -16.40 -16.89
N SER A 33 -11.63 -17.67 -17.18
CA SER A 33 -10.84 -18.09 -18.35
C SER A 33 -11.71 -18.07 -19.60
N GLY A 34 -11.42 -17.14 -20.52
CA GLY A 34 -12.20 -16.93 -21.74
C GLY A 34 -13.08 -15.69 -21.69
N PRO A 35 -13.81 -15.41 -22.80
CA PRO A 35 -14.57 -14.18 -22.95
C PRO A 35 -15.62 -13.97 -21.87
N ASN A 36 -15.74 -12.75 -21.39
CA ASN A 36 -16.67 -12.38 -20.33
C ASN A 36 -17.20 -10.96 -20.51
N VAL A 37 -18.35 -10.66 -19.93
CA VAL A 37 -18.98 -9.35 -19.91
C VAL A 37 -19.10 -8.88 -18.48
N LEU A 38 -18.57 -7.70 -18.19
CA LEU A 38 -18.77 -6.98 -16.94
C LEU A 38 -19.95 -6.03 -17.09
N ASP A 39 -20.92 -6.14 -16.21
CA ASP A 39 -21.94 -5.15 -15.98
C ASP A 39 -21.61 -4.37 -14.70
N PRO A 40 -21.18 -3.11 -14.81
CA PRO A 40 -20.84 -2.30 -13.64
C PRO A 40 -22.02 -2.02 -12.74
N THR A 41 -23.24 -1.89 -13.31
CA THR A 41 -24.44 -1.49 -12.57
C THR A 41 -24.88 -2.55 -11.56
N THR A 42 -24.61 -3.81 -11.85
CA THR A 42 -24.89 -4.96 -10.98
C THR A 42 -23.65 -5.53 -10.32
N SER A 43 -22.48 -4.96 -10.59
CA SER A 43 -21.17 -5.50 -10.17
C SER A 43 -21.02 -6.99 -10.53
N THR A 44 -21.46 -7.38 -11.74
CA THR A 44 -21.51 -8.79 -12.17
C THR A 44 -20.68 -9.04 -13.41
N PHE A 45 -19.88 -10.10 -13.35
CA PHE A 45 -19.17 -10.68 -14.49
C PHE A 45 -19.95 -11.89 -15.02
N PHE A 46 -20.26 -11.87 -16.30
CA PHE A 46 -20.92 -12.95 -17.03
C PHE A 46 -19.88 -13.68 -17.87
N ALA A 47 -19.52 -14.89 -17.48
CA ALA A 47 -18.69 -15.78 -18.29
C ALA A 47 -19.47 -16.21 -19.54
N THR A 48 -18.85 -16.07 -20.72
CA THR A 48 -19.50 -16.41 -21.98
C THR A 48 -19.07 -17.79 -22.45
N GLY A 49 -20.01 -18.66 -22.76
CA GLY A 49 -19.76 -20.01 -23.27
C GLY A 49 -21.00 -20.56 -23.97
N PRO A 50 -20.89 -21.69 -24.68
CA PRO A 50 -22.05 -22.34 -25.26
C PRO A 50 -23.01 -22.72 -24.14
N THR A 51 -24.24 -22.25 -24.24
CA THR A 51 -25.34 -22.61 -23.35
C THR A 51 -25.78 -24.05 -23.65
N SER A 52 -25.22 -25.01 -22.88
CA SER A 52 -25.82 -26.33 -22.84
C SER A 52 -27.03 -26.30 -21.94
N PRO A 53 -28.20 -26.72 -22.40
CA PRO A 53 -29.44 -26.72 -21.59
C PRO A 53 -29.34 -27.56 -20.30
N THR A 54 -28.33 -28.40 -20.20
CA THR A 54 -28.14 -29.35 -19.10
C THR A 54 -27.12 -28.89 -18.04
N ARG A 55 -26.47 -27.72 -18.24
CA ARG A 55 -25.44 -27.23 -17.31
C ARG A 55 -26.04 -26.34 -16.23
N SER A 56 -25.76 -26.64 -14.97
CA SER A 56 -26.15 -25.79 -13.85
C SER A 56 -25.42 -24.43 -13.94
N VAL A 57 -26.14 -23.34 -13.66
CA VAL A 57 -25.57 -22.00 -13.58
C VAL A 57 -24.61 -21.97 -12.38
N LEU A 58 -23.33 -21.66 -12.63
CA LEU A 58 -22.38 -21.39 -11.56
C LEU A 58 -22.51 -19.92 -11.15
N VAL A 59 -22.59 -19.68 -9.85
CA VAL A 59 -22.55 -18.34 -9.27
C VAL A 59 -21.52 -18.35 -8.13
N GLU A 60 -20.51 -17.50 -8.27
CA GLU A 60 -19.48 -17.24 -7.26
C GLU A 60 -19.56 -15.80 -6.80
N LYS A 61 -19.25 -15.55 -5.53
CA LYS A 61 -19.10 -14.21 -4.96
C LYS A 61 -17.71 -14.01 -4.45
N ILE A 62 -17.11 -12.86 -4.70
CA ILE A 62 -15.80 -12.50 -4.19
C ILE A 62 -15.78 -11.04 -3.73
N ARG A 63 -15.10 -10.80 -2.61
CA ARG A 63 -14.71 -9.46 -2.12
C ARG A 63 -13.24 -9.28 -2.43
N PRO A 64 -12.86 -8.56 -3.49
CA PRO A 64 -11.49 -8.55 -4.00
C PRO A 64 -10.59 -7.58 -3.22
N TYR A 65 -10.44 -7.81 -1.90
CA TYR A 65 -9.63 -7.03 -0.98
C TYR A 65 -8.79 -7.97 -0.09
N PRO A 66 -7.49 -7.74 0.07
CA PRO A 66 -6.58 -8.73 0.68
C PRO A 66 -6.53 -8.66 2.22
N ARG A 67 -7.69 -8.69 2.87
CA ARG A 67 -7.88 -8.70 4.33
C ARG A 67 -8.85 -9.79 4.79
N LYS A 68 -8.88 -10.92 4.09
CA LYS A 68 -9.79 -12.04 4.32
C LYS A 68 -9.93 -12.45 5.79
N PHE A 69 -8.86 -12.33 6.57
CA PHE A 69 -8.83 -12.67 8.00
C PHE A 69 -9.50 -11.61 8.91
N GLU A 70 -9.90 -10.45 8.38
CA GLU A 70 -10.52 -9.35 9.13
C GLU A 70 -12.01 -9.21 8.74
N GLY A 71 -12.87 -10.02 9.35
CA GLY A 71 -14.30 -10.10 9.02
C GLY A 71 -15.04 -8.75 9.04
N LEU A 72 -14.75 -7.87 10.01
CA LEU A 72 -15.37 -6.55 10.10
C LEU A 72 -15.00 -5.66 8.90
N VAL A 73 -13.78 -5.71 8.43
CA VAL A 73 -13.36 -4.94 7.25
C VAL A 73 -13.93 -5.55 5.99
N MET A 74 -13.87 -6.88 5.87
CA MET A 74 -14.41 -7.58 4.70
C MET A 74 -15.92 -7.42 4.57
N SER A 75 -16.66 -7.23 5.66
CA SER A 75 -18.11 -6.96 5.60
C SER A 75 -18.46 -5.61 4.95
N GLN A 76 -17.51 -4.69 4.88
CA GLN A 76 -17.67 -3.38 4.24
C GLN A 76 -17.34 -3.38 2.75
N ILE A 77 -16.71 -4.45 2.26
CA ILE A 77 -16.32 -4.58 0.84
C ILE A 77 -17.53 -5.12 0.05
N LYS A 78 -17.85 -4.45 -1.07
CA LYS A 78 -18.92 -4.88 -1.99
C LYS A 78 -18.58 -6.24 -2.61
N ASP A 79 -19.58 -7.11 -2.69
CA ASP A 79 -19.45 -8.36 -3.42
C ASP A 79 -19.39 -8.11 -4.93
N LEU A 80 -18.47 -8.77 -5.62
CA LEU A 80 -18.54 -8.99 -7.06
C LEU A 80 -19.14 -10.36 -7.31
N ILE A 81 -20.08 -10.43 -8.26
CA ILE A 81 -20.75 -11.67 -8.67
C ILE A 81 -20.11 -12.17 -9.97
N LEU A 82 -19.74 -13.44 -10.01
CA LEU A 82 -19.25 -14.12 -11.19
C LEU A 82 -20.26 -15.20 -11.56
N THR A 83 -20.81 -15.15 -12.77
CA THR A 83 -21.86 -16.12 -13.17
C THR A 83 -21.64 -16.65 -14.57
N SER A 84 -22.00 -17.91 -14.78
CA SER A 84 -22.05 -18.59 -16.09
C SER A 84 -23.48 -18.67 -16.66
N GLY A 85 -24.41 -17.88 -16.12
CA GLY A 85 -25.80 -17.90 -16.54
C GLY A 85 -26.00 -17.50 -18.02
N PRO A 86 -27.10 -17.98 -18.64
CA PRO A 86 -27.39 -17.71 -20.05
C PRO A 86 -27.79 -16.26 -20.34
N GLN A 87 -28.37 -15.59 -19.36
CA GLN A 87 -28.79 -14.19 -19.47
C GLN A 87 -27.58 -13.28 -19.20
N ARG A 88 -27.12 -12.60 -20.24
CA ARG A 88 -26.04 -11.64 -20.15
C ARG A 88 -26.39 -10.36 -20.91
N PRO A 89 -25.93 -9.18 -20.44
CA PRO A 89 -26.11 -7.94 -21.19
C PRO A 89 -25.30 -7.96 -22.50
N SER A 90 -25.71 -7.13 -23.44
CA SER A 90 -24.93 -6.88 -24.66
C SER A 90 -23.65 -6.13 -24.31
N CYS A 91 -22.58 -6.41 -25.00
CA CYS A 91 -21.31 -5.73 -24.84
C CYS A 91 -21.32 -4.36 -25.53
N LYS A 92 -20.96 -3.31 -24.80
CA LYS A 92 -20.82 -1.95 -25.34
C LYS A 92 -19.38 -1.58 -25.61
N VAL A 93 -18.46 -1.93 -24.72
CA VAL A 93 -17.01 -1.60 -24.81
C VAL A 93 -16.21 -2.88 -24.89
N HIS A 94 -15.51 -3.07 -25.99
CA HIS A 94 -14.69 -4.26 -26.22
C HIS A 94 -13.22 -3.99 -25.93
N HIS A 95 -12.63 -4.78 -25.03
CA HIS A 95 -11.20 -4.78 -24.76
C HIS A 95 -10.52 -5.98 -25.41
N LYS A 96 -9.35 -5.74 -26.00
CA LYS A 96 -8.53 -6.81 -26.61
C LYS A 96 -7.60 -7.48 -25.57
N VAL A 97 -7.52 -6.92 -24.38
CA VAL A 97 -6.65 -7.31 -23.28
C VAL A 97 -7.47 -7.67 -22.05
N PRO A 98 -6.92 -8.47 -21.13
CA PRO A 98 -7.65 -8.93 -19.94
C PRO A 98 -7.92 -7.82 -18.92
N ALA A 99 -8.79 -8.12 -17.94
CA ALA A 99 -9.01 -7.29 -16.77
C ALA A 99 -8.29 -7.83 -15.52
N LEU A 100 -7.72 -6.93 -14.70
CA LEU A 100 -7.38 -7.17 -13.32
C LEU A 100 -8.30 -6.33 -12.44
N VAL A 101 -9.07 -7.00 -11.57
CA VAL A 101 -10.14 -6.39 -10.79
C VAL A 101 -9.80 -6.44 -9.31
N PHE A 102 -9.87 -5.31 -8.61
CA PHE A 102 -9.70 -5.26 -7.17
C PHE A 102 -10.54 -4.13 -6.53
N SER A 103 -10.72 -4.18 -5.20
CA SER A 103 -11.36 -3.12 -4.42
C SER A 103 -10.31 -2.22 -3.76
N ALA A 104 -10.57 -0.91 -3.77
CA ALA A 104 -9.91 0.09 -2.96
C ALA A 104 -10.86 0.64 -1.87
N GLY A 105 -11.74 -0.22 -1.35
CA GLY A 105 -12.59 0.03 -0.19
C GLY A 105 -11.89 -0.24 1.15
N GLY A 106 -12.63 -0.69 2.14
CA GLY A 106 -12.11 -1.10 3.44
C GLY A 106 -11.38 0.01 4.21
N TYR A 107 -10.11 -0.18 4.50
CA TYR A 107 -9.28 0.80 5.21
C TYR A 107 -8.74 1.95 4.34
N THR A 108 -9.15 2.05 3.09
CA THR A 108 -8.71 3.11 2.16
C THR A 108 -8.97 4.50 2.75
N GLY A 109 -8.01 5.41 2.54
CA GLY A 109 -7.98 6.72 3.19
C GLY A 109 -6.98 6.77 4.35
N ASN A 110 -6.58 5.63 4.87
CA ASN A 110 -5.40 5.53 5.70
C ASN A 110 -4.17 5.22 4.82
N PHE A 111 -3.25 6.15 4.73
CA PHE A 111 -2.10 6.08 3.82
C PHE A 111 -1.25 4.81 3.94
N PHE A 112 -1.17 4.21 5.14
CA PHE A 112 -0.54 2.90 5.32
C PHE A 112 -1.33 1.81 4.59
N HIS A 113 -2.64 1.79 4.74
CA HIS A 113 -3.50 0.77 4.15
C HIS A 113 -3.60 0.91 2.63
N ASP A 114 -3.58 2.13 2.09
CA ASP A 114 -3.54 2.34 0.64
C ASP A 114 -2.34 1.62 0.01
N PHE A 115 -1.17 1.60 0.68
CA PHE A 115 0.00 0.88 0.22
C PHE A 115 -0.02 -0.60 0.58
N ASN A 116 -0.34 -0.92 1.83
CA ASN A 116 -0.29 -2.28 2.36
C ASN A 116 -1.34 -3.21 1.74
N ASP A 117 -2.56 -2.71 1.52
CA ASP A 117 -3.70 -3.50 1.08
C ASP A 117 -4.02 -3.30 -0.41
N GLY A 118 -3.52 -2.22 -1.02
CA GLY A 118 -3.75 -1.88 -2.43
C GLY A 118 -2.50 -1.94 -3.29
N LEU A 119 -1.61 -0.96 -3.16
CA LEU A 119 -0.56 -0.67 -4.15
C LEU A 119 0.60 -1.68 -4.14
N ILE A 120 1.03 -2.20 -2.99
CA ILE A 120 2.04 -3.26 -2.92
C ILE A 120 1.46 -4.61 -3.37
N PRO A 121 0.24 -5.03 -2.94
CA PRO A 121 -0.44 -6.18 -3.53
C PRO A 121 -0.67 -6.05 -5.03
N LEU A 122 -1.01 -4.87 -5.55
CA LEU A 122 -1.12 -4.64 -6.99
C LEU A 122 0.22 -4.88 -7.70
N PHE A 123 1.31 -4.33 -7.17
CA PHE A 123 2.66 -4.59 -7.71
C PHE A 123 2.98 -6.09 -7.77
N ILE A 124 2.74 -6.83 -6.66
CA ILE A 124 2.97 -8.27 -6.59
C ILE A 124 2.12 -9.00 -7.65
N THR A 125 0.83 -8.68 -7.72
CA THR A 125 -0.12 -9.33 -8.63
C THR A 125 0.24 -9.09 -10.10
N VAL A 126 0.58 -7.84 -10.45
CA VAL A 126 0.96 -7.47 -11.82
C VAL A 126 2.24 -8.18 -12.23
N ASP A 127 3.28 -8.14 -11.42
CA ASP A 127 4.55 -8.78 -11.75
C ASP A 127 4.46 -10.32 -11.79
N THR A 128 3.47 -10.90 -11.12
CA THR A 128 3.23 -12.35 -11.13
C THR A 128 2.37 -12.80 -12.31
N ILE A 129 1.31 -12.02 -12.65
CA ILE A 129 0.27 -12.47 -13.60
C ILE A 129 0.36 -11.73 -14.94
N PHE A 130 0.77 -10.45 -14.94
CA PHE A 130 0.78 -9.56 -16.11
C PHE A 130 2.14 -8.87 -16.31
N PRO A 131 3.22 -9.63 -16.53
CA PRO A 131 4.57 -9.05 -16.59
C PRO A 131 4.77 -8.09 -17.77
N ASP A 132 3.98 -8.22 -18.83
CA ASP A 132 3.94 -7.35 -20.03
C ASP A 132 3.15 -6.05 -19.80
N ARG A 133 2.39 -5.97 -18.68
CA ARG A 133 1.52 -4.84 -18.32
C ARG A 133 0.43 -4.53 -19.36
N ASP A 134 0.03 -5.53 -20.13
CA ASP A 134 -0.99 -5.42 -21.17
C ASP A 134 -2.34 -5.93 -20.67
N PHE A 135 -2.96 -5.14 -19.78
CA PHE A 135 -4.25 -5.43 -19.14
C PHE A 135 -4.93 -4.13 -18.68
N VAL A 136 -6.23 -4.18 -18.47
CA VAL A 136 -7.03 -3.09 -17.92
C VAL A 136 -7.15 -3.25 -16.40
N ILE A 137 -6.85 -2.20 -15.64
CA ILE A 137 -7.19 -2.12 -14.22
C ILE A 137 -8.67 -1.76 -14.08
N VAL A 138 -9.40 -2.59 -13.34
CA VAL A 138 -10.79 -2.33 -12.96
C VAL A 138 -10.85 -2.21 -11.43
N VAL A 139 -11.16 -1.01 -10.93
CA VAL A 139 -11.35 -0.75 -9.51
C VAL A 139 -12.83 -0.92 -9.17
N ALA A 140 -13.16 -1.98 -8.47
CA ALA A 140 -14.54 -2.36 -8.17
C ALA A 140 -15.23 -1.39 -7.20
N GLU A 141 -14.46 -0.78 -6.32
CA GLU A 141 -14.92 0.15 -5.30
C GLU A 141 -13.74 1.06 -4.89
N ALA A 142 -13.96 2.37 -4.89
CA ALA A 142 -12.99 3.35 -4.40
C ALA A 142 -13.70 4.66 -4.02
N PRO A 143 -13.21 5.40 -3.01
CA PRO A 143 -13.61 6.80 -2.83
C PRO A 143 -13.23 7.63 -4.07
N ASP A 144 -14.05 8.61 -4.44
CA ASP A 144 -13.89 9.43 -5.66
C ASP A 144 -12.50 10.05 -5.84
N TRP A 145 -11.87 10.41 -4.74
CA TRP A 145 -10.52 11.01 -4.76
C TRP A 145 -9.40 10.00 -5.01
N TRP A 146 -9.64 8.69 -4.80
CA TRP A 146 -8.58 7.67 -4.78
C TRP A 146 -7.94 7.46 -6.15
N PRO A 147 -8.69 7.27 -7.26
CA PRO A 147 -8.12 7.08 -8.57
C PRO A 147 -7.25 8.26 -9.01
N SER A 148 -7.71 9.49 -8.76
CA SER A 148 -6.97 10.71 -9.10
C SER A 148 -5.68 10.85 -8.29
N LYS A 149 -5.72 10.53 -7.00
CA LYS A 149 -4.56 10.63 -6.11
C LYS A 149 -3.44 9.67 -6.51
N TYR A 150 -3.78 8.47 -6.95
CA TYR A 150 -2.83 7.43 -7.31
C TYR A 150 -2.64 7.23 -8.83
N ALA A 151 -3.26 8.08 -9.67
CA ALA A 151 -3.23 7.96 -11.13
C ALA A 151 -1.81 7.76 -11.69
N GLU A 152 -0.85 8.59 -11.28
CA GLU A 152 0.54 8.51 -11.74
C GLU A 152 1.17 7.14 -11.44
N LEU A 153 0.87 6.57 -10.28
CA LEU A 153 1.37 5.26 -9.88
C LEU A 153 0.62 4.12 -10.58
N LEU A 154 -0.70 4.24 -10.72
CA LEU A 154 -1.52 3.23 -11.40
C LEU A 154 -1.12 3.08 -12.87
N HIS A 155 -0.78 4.19 -13.56
CA HIS A 155 -0.27 4.17 -14.93
C HIS A 155 1.13 3.54 -15.06
N MET A 156 1.85 3.32 -13.95
CA MET A 156 3.08 2.52 -13.98
C MET A 156 2.81 1.02 -14.07
N PHE A 157 1.59 0.57 -13.76
CA PHE A 157 1.22 -0.84 -13.77
C PHE A 157 0.51 -1.29 -15.04
N THR A 158 -0.15 -0.38 -15.76
CA THR A 158 -0.88 -0.71 -16.99
C THR A 158 -0.64 0.33 -18.09
N LYS A 159 -0.76 -0.10 -19.34
CA LYS A 159 -0.73 0.76 -20.54
C LYS A 159 -2.12 1.29 -20.90
N HIS A 160 -3.15 0.81 -20.24
CA HIS A 160 -4.56 1.07 -20.57
C HIS A 160 -5.22 2.04 -19.60
N PRO A 161 -6.33 2.69 -20.00
CA PRO A 161 -7.15 3.46 -19.08
C PRO A 161 -7.65 2.63 -17.89
N ILE A 162 -7.81 3.28 -16.74
CA ILE A 162 -8.30 2.67 -15.52
C ILE A 162 -9.82 2.82 -15.47
N ILE A 163 -10.54 1.75 -15.19
CA ILE A 163 -11.99 1.74 -15.05
C ILE A 163 -12.33 1.73 -13.55
N THR A 164 -13.24 2.60 -13.14
CA THR A 164 -13.84 2.58 -11.78
C THR A 164 -15.30 2.28 -11.89
N LEU A 165 -15.79 1.24 -11.20
CA LEU A 165 -17.17 0.78 -11.38
C LEU A 165 -18.23 1.72 -10.82
N GLU A 166 -17.88 2.59 -9.86
CA GLU A 166 -18.86 3.45 -9.18
C GLU A 166 -19.55 4.45 -10.10
N ASN A 167 -18.85 4.91 -11.15
CA ASN A 167 -19.39 5.89 -12.11
C ASN A 167 -19.51 5.31 -13.52
N GLU A 168 -19.31 4.01 -13.71
CA GLU A 168 -19.37 3.36 -15.01
C GLU A 168 -20.76 2.71 -15.19
N ILE A 169 -21.38 2.97 -16.34
CA ILE A 169 -22.69 2.42 -16.71
C ILE A 169 -22.64 1.54 -17.94
N SER A 170 -21.53 1.59 -18.67
CA SER A 170 -21.36 0.80 -19.89
C SER A 170 -20.85 -0.59 -19.56
N THR A 171 -21.37 -1.59 -20.26
CA THR A 171 -20.88 -2.96 -20.16
C THR A 171 -19.53 -3.09 -20.88
N HIS A 172 -18.59 -3.79 -20.25
CA HIS A 172 -17.25 -4.03 -20.76
C HIS A 172 -17.01 -5.52 -21.04
N CYS A 173 -16.39 -5.84 -22.15
CA CYS A 173 -16.03 -7.20 -22.51
C CYS A 173 -14.53 -7.41 -22.52
N PHE A 174 -14.08 -8.50 -21.89
CA PHE A 174 -12.68 -8.86 -21.79
C PHE A 174 -12.45 -10.28 -22.31
N PRO A 175 -11.25 -10.59 -22.87
CA PRO A 175 -10.89 -11.94 -23.28
C PRO A 175 -10.72 -12.90 -22.09
N TYR A 176 -10.31 -12.40 -20.94
CA TYR A 176 -10.37 -13.06 -19.63
C TYR A 176 -10.28 -12.03 -18.49
N ALA A 177 -10.55 -12.45 -17.24
CA ALA A 177 -10.44 -11.59 -16.08
C ALA A 177 -9.79 -12.31 -14.89
N LYS A 178 -8.99 -11.55 -14.14
CA LYS A 178 -8.47 -11.91 -12.81
C LYS A 178 -9.09 -10.99 -11.78
N ILE A 179 -9.58 -11.55 -10.68
CA ILE A 179 -10.29 -10.82 -9.63
C ILE A 179 -9.63 -11.10 -8.29
N GLY A 180 -9.17 -10.05 -7.62
CA GLY A 180 -8.42 -10.09 -6.36
C GLY A 180 -6.97 -9.69 -6.51
N LEU A 181 -6.30 -9.47 -5.37
CA LEU A 181 -4.88 -9.14 -5.28
C LEU A 181 -4.13 -10.14 -4.43
N VAL A 182 -2.94 -10.52 -4.88
CA VAL A 182 -1.98 -11.35 -4.14
C VAL A 182 -1.23 -10.47 -3.14
N THR A 183 -1.13 -10.90 -1.88
CA THR A 183 -0.30 -10.25 -0.87
C THR A 183 0.62 -11.25 -0.18
N HIS A 184 1.84 -10.83 0.12
CA HIS A 184 2.83 -11.66 0.82
C HIS A 184 2.90 -11.35 2.33
N GLY A 185 2.09 -10.41 2.82
CA GLY A 185 2.05 -9.98 4.21
C GLY A 185 2.06 -8.45 4.36
N PHE A 186 2.23 -7.99 5.60
CA PHE A 186 2.23 -6.55 5.89
C PHE A 186 3.44 -5.88 5.25
N MET A 187 3.18 -4.94 4.32
CA MET A 187 4.21 -4.17 3.62
C MET A 187 5.36 -5.03 3.06
N THR A 188 5.06 -6.26 2.64
CA THR A 188 6.07 -7.27 2.31
C THR A 188 5.98 -7.68 0.86
N VAL A 189 7.14 -7.70 0.19
CA VAL A 189 7.36 -8.39 -1.08
C VAL A 189 8.34 -9.53 -0.82
N ASN A 190 7.85 -10.76 -0.85
CA ASN A 190 8.68 -11.96 -0.66
C ASN A 190 9.25 -12.35 -2.02
N GLN A 191 10.56 -12.21 -2.19
CA GLN A 191 11.27 -12.48 -3.44
C GLN A 191 11.20 -13.94 -3.90
N THR A 192 10.91 -14.89 -2.99
CA THR A 192 10.79 -16.31 -3.35
C THR A 192 9.42 -16.66 -3.95
N LEU A 193 8.43 -15.76 -3.79
CA LEU A 193 7.05 -15.95 -4.24
C LEU A 193 6.68 -15.08 -5.45
N ILE A 194 7.64 -14.33 -6.00
CA ILE A 194 7.43 -13.44 -7.15
C ILE A 194 8.45 -13.76 -8.26
N PRO A 195 8.05 -13.77 -9.54
CA PRO A 195 8.99 -13.99 -10.63
C PRO A 195 10.15 -13.00 -10.63
N ASN A 196 11.32 -13.45 -11.10
CA ASN A 196 12.54 -12.65 -11.18
C ASN A 196 13.02 -12.09 -9.83
N SER A 197 12.63 -12.73 -8.72
CA SER A 197 13.06 -12.39 -7.35
C SER A 197 12.94 -10.91 -7.01
N LYS A 198 11.86 -10.26 -7.48
CA LYS A 198 11.61 -8.85 -7.19
C LYS A 198 11.43 -8.62 -5.70
N THR A 199 11.78 -7.42 -5.27
CA THR A 199 11.76 -7.01 -3.86
C THR A 199 11.08 -5.64 -3.71
N LEU A 200 10.97 -5.18 -2.49
CA LEU A 200 10.42 -3.86 -2.18
C LEU A 200 11.25 -2.71 -2.81
N THR A 201 12.55 -2.94 -3.12
CA THR A 201 13.37 -1.94 -3.83
C THR A 201 12.87 -1.69 -5.25
N HIS A 202 12.41 -2.72 -5.95
CA HIS A 202 11.80 -2.58 -7.28
C HIS A 202 10.47 -1.79 -7.22
N PHE A 203 9.68 -1.98 -6.15
CA PHE A 203 8.50 -1.15 -5.93
C PHE A 203 8.89 0.32 -5.68
N ARG A 204 9.93 0.59 -4.88
CA ARG A 204 10.46 1.95 -4.70
C ARG A 204 10.91 2.58 -6.02
N ASP A 205 11.51 1.81 -6.92
CA ASP A 205 11.93 2.31 -8.24
C ASP A 205 10.72 2.72 -9.10
N ILE A 206 9.58 1.98 -8.99
CA ILE A 206 8.32 2.38 -9.61
C ILE A 206 7.81 3.72 -9.03
N LEU A 207 7.88 3.89 -7.70
CA LEU A 207 7.54 5.17 -7.06
C LEU A 207 8.43 6.31 -7.57
N GLY A 208 9.72 6.03 -7.78
CA GLY A 208 10.67 6.96 -8.37
C GLY A 208 10.29 7.37 -9.80
N LYS A 209 9.87 6.42 -10.62
CA LYS A 209 9.38 6.68 -11.98
C LYS A 209 8.08 7.49 -11.97
N ALA A 210 7.13 7.15 -11.09
CA ALA A 210 5.85 7.84 -10.99
C ALA A 210 5.99 9.30 -10.51
N TYR A 211 6.78 9.54 -9.48
CA TYR A 211 6.79 10.82 -8.76
C TYR A 211 8.10 11.60 -8.89
N GLY A 212 9.20 10.97 -9.32
CA GLY A 212 10.53 11.60 -9.41
C GLY A 212 10.75 12.41 -10.69
N HIS A 213 10.22 11.94 -11.82
CA HIS A 213 10.40 12.58 -13.11
C HIS A 213 9.35 13.65 -13.38
N GLN A 214 9.74 14.89 -13.40
CA GLN A 214 9.15 15.94 -14.25
C GLN A 214 10.32 16.71 -14.83
N ASN A 215 10.21 17.00 -16.15
CA ASN A 215 11.10 17.80 -16.95
C ASN A 215 11.88 18.81 -16.09
N GLN A 216 13.05 18.41 -15.63
CA GLN A 216 14.03 19.39 -15.27
C GLN A 216 14.62 19.85 -16.60
N HIS A 217 14.05 20.96 -17.18
CA HIS A 217 14.96 21.88 -17.82
C HIS A 217 16.11 22.07 -16.80
N PRO A 218 17.36 21.87 -17.19
CA PRO A 218 18.47 22.21 -16.32
C PRO A 218 18.43 23.74 -16.11
N SER A 219 17.62 24.18 -15.14
CA SER A 219 17.78 25.50 -14.60
C SER A 219 19.10 25.43 -13.84
N SER A 220 20.07 26.01 -14.51
CA SER A 220 21.39 26.36 -14.01
C SER A 220 21.42 26.61 -12.51
N ASN A 221 22.46 26.03 -11.88
CA ASN A 221 23.06 26.48 -10.63
C ASN A 221 22.21 26.46 -9.35
N THR A 222 22.06 25.28 -8.76
CA THR A 222 22.13 25.15 -7.30
C THR A 222 22.79 23.83 -6.90
N ASN A 223 24.00 23.56 -7.35
CA ASN A 223 24.94 22.68 -6.67
C ASN A 223 25.49 23.41 -5.43
N HIS A 224 24.60 23.92 -4.57
CA HIS A 224 24.96 24.17 -3.19
C HIS A 224 24.95 22.81 -2.49
N THR A 225 26.12 22.19 -2.41
CA THR A 225 26.38 21.08 -1.49
C THR A 225 25.89 21.52 -0.12
N ARG A 226 24.78 20.98 0.33
CA ARG A 226 24.21 21.33 1.63
C ARG A 226 25.23 21.03 2.71
N SER A 227 25.59 22.00 3.48
CA SER A 227 26.54 21.83 4.59
C SER A 227 25.95 21.00 5.74
N ARG A 228 24.61 20.91 5.84
CA ARG A 228 23.87 20.24 6.90
C ARG A 228 22.94 19.17 6.35
N PRO A 229 22.84 17.99 7.00
CA PRO A 229 21.87 16.99 6.62
C PRO A 229 20.44 17.47 6.90
N ARG A 230 19.51 17.20 5.96
CA ARG A 230 18.08 17.49 6.15
C ARG A 230 17.43 16.35 6.92
N LEU A 231 16.67 16.74 7.96
CA LEU A 231 15.81 15.86 8.72
C LEU A 231 14.35 16.28 8.54
N VAL A 232 13.52 15.34 8.12
CA VAL A 232 12.07 15.50 8.09
C VAL A 232 11.50 14.92 9.38
N LEU A 233 10.80 15.76 10.15
CA LEU A 233 10.05 15.34 11.33
C LEU A 233 8.57 15.18 10.94
N ALA A 234 8.12 13.93 10.81
CA ALA A 234 6.73 13.61 10.56
C ALA A 234 5.92 13.82 11.85
N CYS A 235 5.02 14.79 11.82
CA CYS A 235 4.15 15.17 12.94
C CYS A 235 2.70 14.88 12.60
N ARG A 236 1.86 14.86 13.62
CA ARG A 236 0.41 14.82 13.53
C ARG A 236 -0.17 16.11 14.08
N GLN A 237 -1.06 16.75 13.30
CA GLN A 237 -1.89 17.85 13.79
C GLN A 237 -3.25 17.29 14.22
N ASN A 238 -3.74 17.75 15.38
CA ASN A 238 -5.10 17.50 15.88
C ASN A 238 -5.57 16.03 15.81
N ALA A 239 -4.64 15.07 15.80
CA ALA A 239 -4.95 13.67 15.70
C ALA A 239 -5.17 13.03 17.07
N ALA A 240 -6.09 12.10 17.15
CA ALA A 240 -6.24 11.25 18.31
C ALA A 240 -5.00 10.36 18.50
N GLY A 241 -4.20 10.69 19.51
CA GLY A 241 -3.03 9.93 19.93
C GLY A 241 -1.78 10.04 19.04
N ARG A 242 -0.68 9.61 19.61
CA ARG A 242 0.67 9.54 19.01
C ARG A 242 1.26 10.89 18.59
N SER A 243 0.82 11.97 19.24
CA SER A 243 1.42 13.30 19.12
C SER A 243 2.63 13.43 20.03
N ILE A 244 3.63 14.23 19.61
CA ILE A 244 4.79 14.58 20.46
C ILE A 244 4.42 15.79 21.31
N LEU A 245 4.18 15.57 22.62
CA LEU A 245 3.70 16.61 23.53
C LEU A 245 4.72 17.74 23.75
N ASN A 246 6.01 17.44 23.73
CA ASN A 246 7.09 18.42 23.86
C ASN A 246 7.76 18.77 22.52
N ARG A 247 6.97 18.82 21.43
CA ARG A 247 7.41 19.00 20.03
C ARG A 247 8.41 20.14 19.86
N ASP A 248 8.14 21.30 20.39
CA ASP A 248 9.00 22.49 20.19
C ASP A 248 10.37 22.33 20.84
N LYS A 249 10.43 21.65 22.01
CA LYS A 249 11.71 21.31 22.65
C LYS A 249 12.49 20.31 21.79
N VAL A 250 11.82 19.34 21.20
CA VAL A 250 12.40 18.36 20.27
C VAL A 250 12.94 19.05 19.01
N ILE A 251 12.17 19.94 18.39
CA ILE A 251 12.61 20.69 17.19
C ILE A 251 13.87 21.53 17.50
N ARG A 252 13.86 22.26 18.63
CA ARG A 252 15.04 23.02 19.04
C ARG A 252 16.28 22.14 19.25
N MET A 253 16.08 20.96 19.81
CA MET A 253 17.17 20.01 20.01
C MET A 253 17.70 19.45 18.68
N ILE A 254 16.83 19.08 17.73
CA ILE A 254 17.23 18.60 16.41
C ILE A 254 18.08 19.67 15.71
N LYS A 255 17.66 20.94 15.76
CA LYS A 255 18.43 22.06 15.18
C LYS A 255 19.79 22.24 15.88
N ARG A 256 19.86 22.09 17.21
CA ARG A 256 21.12 22.17 17.96
C ARG A 256 22.09 21.01 17.67
N VAL A 257 21.58 19.83 17.29
CA VAL A 257 22.42 18.72 16.83
C VAL A 257 23.05 19.02 15.46
N GLY A 258 22.46 19.92 14.68
CA GLY A 258 23.03 20.41 13.42
C GLY A 258 22.22 20.11 12.16
N PHE A 259 20.99 19.60 12.31
CA PHE A 259 20.11 19.32 11.17
C PHE A 259 19.43 20.58 10.58
N ASP A 260 19.21 20.55 9.28
CA ASP A 260 18.18 21.35 8.60
C ASP A 260 16.85 20.62 8.79
N VAL A 261 15.90 21.22 9.54
CA VAL A 261 14.67 20.56 9.97
C VAL A 261 13.49 21.01 9.12
N VAL A 262 12.77 20.04 8.57
CA VAL A 262 11.49 20.25 7.89
C VAL A 262 10.39 19.53 8.67
N ILE A 263 9.34 20.24 9.02
CA ILE A 263 8.14 19.63 9.63
C ILE A 263 7.25 19.14 8.49
N PHE A 264 6.81 17.89 8.61
CA PHE A 264 5.96 17.23 7.64
C PHE A 264 4.69 16.72 8.32
N GLU A 265 3.57 17.34 7.96
CA GLU A 265 2.25 17.04 8.52
C GLU A 265 1.29 16.64 7.39
N PRO A 266 1.46 15.41 6.85
CA PRO A 266 0.66 14.98 5.70
C PRO A 266 -0.82 14.78 6.09
N ASN A 267 -1.68 15.15 5.16
CA ASN A 267 -3.14 14.94 5.23
C ASN A 267 -3.66 14.37 3.89
N ALA A 268 -4.97 14.19 3.79
CA ALA A 268 -5.60 13.61 2.59
C ALA A 268 -5.26 14.36 1.29
N ASN A 269 -5.09 15.69 1.36
CA ASN A 269 -4.82 16.56 0.21
C ASN A 269 -3.33 16.74 -0.08
N THR A 270 -2.45 16.10 0.69
CA THR A 270 -1.01 16.22 0.48
C THR A 270 -0.59 15.55 -0.82
N SER A 271 0.00 16.30 -1.73
CA SER A 271 0.48 15.80 -3.02
C SER A 271 1.57 14.75 -2.83
N LEU A 272 1.40 13.57 -3.45
CA LEU A 272 2.38 12.49 -3.41
C LEU A 272 3.70 12.90 -4.06
N ARG A 273 3.65 13.62 -5.16
CA ARG A 273 4.84 14.14 -5.85
C ARG A 273 5.63 15.13 -4.97
N LYS A 274 4.94 16.04 -4.26
CA LYS A 274 5.61 16.97 -3.31
C LYS A 274 6.21 16.19 -2.13
N SER A 275 5.47 15.21 -1.59
CA SER A 275 5.95 14.33 -0.51
C SER A 275 7.16 13.52 -0.96
N TYR A 276 7.10 12.93 -2.16
CA TYR A 276 8.22 12.18 -2.73
C TYR A 276 9.47 13.06 -2.85
N LYS A 277 9.37 14.24 -3.47
CA LYS A 277 10.50 15.18 -3.61
C LYS A 277 11.11 15.56 -2.28
N LEU A 278 10.27 15.86 -1.28
CA LEU A 278 10.74 16.23 0.06
C LEU A 278 11.48 15.07 0.75
N ILE A 279 10.84 13.90 0.83
CA ILE A 279 11.38 12.75 1.55
C ILE A 279 12.60 12.18 0.83
N HIS A 280 12.53 12.04 -0.50
CA HIS A 280 13.64 11.53 -1.32
C HIS A 280 14.90 12.41 -1.22
N SER A 281 14.75 13.73 -1.17
CA SER A 281 15.88 14.66 -1.01
C SER A 281 16.38 14.82 0.42
N SER A 282 15.80 14.09 1.37
CA SER A 282 16.16 14.16 2.79
C SER A 282 17.07 13.02 3.22
N HIS A 283 17.81 13.21 4.30
CA HIS A 283 18.78 12.24 4.82
C HIS A 283 18.23 11.46 6.01
N VAL A 284 17.26 12.04 6.71
CA VAL A 284 16.65 11.46 7.90
C VAL A 284 15.15 11.68 7.88
N LEU A 285 14.38 10.63 8.14
CA LEU A 285 12.95 10.70 8.47
C LEU A 285 12.76 10.28 9.91
N VAL A 286 12.10 11.11 10.70
CA VAL A 286 11.76 10.82 12.10
C VAL A 286 10.26 10.96 12.29
N GLY A 287 9.65 10.07 13.06
CA GLY A 287 8.25 10.22 13.45
C GLY A 287 7.80 9.15 14.44
N VAL A 288 6.67 9.42 15.09
CA VAL A 288 5.99 8.45 15.93
C VAL A 288 5.25 7.44 15.04
N HIS A 289 5.28 6.15 15.43
CA HIS A 289 4.60 5.06 14.71
C HIS A 289 3.22 5.47 14.20
N GLY A 290 2.97 5.23 12.93
CA GLY A 290 1.69 5.51 12.27
C GLY A 290 1.80 5.73 10.76
N ALA A 291 0.64 5.90 10.12
CA ALA A 291 0.48 5.92 8.66
C ALA A 291 1.41 6.91 7.92
N ALA A 292 1.75 8.06 8.53
CA ALA A 292 2.69 9.02 7.93
C ALA A 292 4.08 8.41 7.65
N LEU A 293 4.49 7.38 8.41
CA LEU A 293 5.78 6.72 8.23
C LEU A 293 5.84 5.81 6.99
N THR A 294 4.71 5.54 6.34
CA THR A 294 4.69 4.90 5.02
C THR A 294 5.49 5.69 3.98
N HIS A 295 5.66 7.00 4.19
CA HIS A 295 6.54 7.82 3.36
C HIS A 295 8.03 7.40 3.42
N SER A 296 8.42 6.51 4.35
CA SER A 296 9.75 5.87 4.34
C SER A 296 10.05 5.11 3.05
N LEU A 297 9.01 4.66 2.31
CA LEU A 297 9.12 4.10 0.96
C LEU A 297 9.78 5.06 -0.04
N PHE A 298 9.77 6.36 0.22
CA PHE A 298 10.34 7.40 -0.66
C PHE A 298 11.80 7.73 -0.32
N LEU A 299 12.34 7.21 0.79
CA LEU A 299 13.72 7.44 1.18
C LEU A 299 14.71 6.74 0.23
N ARG A 300 15.85 7.38 0.00
CA ARG A 300 16.98 6.78 -0.73
C ARG A 300 17.67 5.71 0.12
N PRO A 301 18.31 4.71 -0.50
CA PRO A 301 19.15 3.75 0.22
C PRO A 301 20.20 4.47 1.09
N GLY A 302 20.45 3.96 2.29
CA GLY A 302 21.39 4.55 3.24
C GLY A 302 20.87 5.77 4.01
N SER A 303 19.67 6.30 3.67
CA SER A 303 19.01 7.31 4.50
C SER A 303 18.61 6.73 5.85
N VAL A 304 18.55 7.59 6.88
CA VAL A 304 18.19 7.17 8.24
C VAL A 304 16.69 7.23 8.42
N PHE A 305 16.11 6.16 8.94
CA PHE A 305 14.74 6.13 9.40
C PHE A 305 14.70 5.89 10.91
N LEU A 306 14.37 6.92 11.70
CA LEU A 306 14.24 6.86 13.14
C LEU A 306 12.76 6.82 13.53
N GLN A 307 12.32 5.65 13.97
CA GLN A 307 10.95 5.43 14.42
C GLN A 307 10.83 5.57 15.94
N VAL A 308 9.96 6.46 16.39
CA VAL A 308 9.55 6.52 17.80
C VAL A 308 8.41 5.52 18.00
N ILE A 309 8.62 4.57 18.89
CA ILE A 309 7.71 3.43 19.12
C ILE A 309 7.00 3.62 20.45
N PRO A 310 5.70 3.94 20.46
CA PRO A 310 4.87 3.97 21.66
C PRO A 310 4.75 2.58 22.31
N ILE A 311 4.43 2.54 23.60
CA ILE A 311 4.18 1.30 24.34
C ILE A 311 3.02 0.53 23.69
N GLY A 312 3.14 -0.78 23.60
CA GLY A 312 2.12 -1.69 23.09
C GLY A 312 1.97 -1.74 21.57
N VAL A 313 2.89 -1.11 20.80
CA VAL A 313 2.88 -1.16 19.34
C VAL A 313 4.19 -1.70 18.75
N GLU A 314 5.04 -2.31 19.56
CA GLU A 314 6.38 -2.76 19.17
C GLU A 314 6.33 -3.76 18.03
N TRP A 315 5.42 -4.75 18.11
CA TRP A 315 5.24 -5.72 17.03
C TRP A 315 4.84 -5.05 15.73
N ALA A 316 3.85 -4.13 15.77
CA ALA A 316 3.41 -3.42 14.57
C ALA A 316 4.50 -2.50 14.02
N ALA A 317 5.32 -1.91 14.89
CA ALA A 317 6.43 -1.06 14.49
C ALA A 317 7.45 -1.82 13.67
N ASP A 318 7.81 -3.04 14.07
CA ASP A 318 8.69 -3.91 13.29
C ASP A 318 8.00 -4.43 12.02
N ALA A 319 6.80 -5.02 12.15
CA ALA A 319 6.11 -5.67 11.04
C ALA A 319 5.76 -4.70 9.90
N PHE A 320 5.40 -3.45 10.21
CA PHE A 320 4.92 -2.48 9.22
C PHE A 320 6.03 -1.57 8.68
N PHE A 321 7.04 -1.27 9.48
CA PHE A 321 8.07 -0.29 9.12
C PHE A 321 9.51 -0.78 9.30
N GLY A 322 9.80 -1.55 10.35
CA GLY A 322 11.15 -2.06 10.59
C GLY A 322 11.63 -2.99 9.47
N ARG A 323 10.78 -3.94 9.06
CA ARG A 323 11.05 -4.85 7.94
C ARG A 323 11.18 -4.10 6.62
N VAL A 324 10.31 -3.12 6.39
CA VAL A 324 10.36 -2.23 5.22
C VAL A 324 11.69 -1.50 5.15
N ALA A 325 12.11 -0.90 6.26
CA ALA A 325 13.36 -0.15 6.33
C ALA A 325 14.57 -1.03 5.97
N ARG A 326 14.63 -2.23 6.55
CA ARG A 326 15.70 -3.21 6.24
C ARG A 326 15.65 -3.66 4.78
N GLY A 327 14.46 -3.96 4.25
CA GLY A 327 14.26 -4.35 2.85
C GLY A 327 14.58 -3.26 1.83
N LEU A 328 14.58 -1.99 2.25
CA LEU A 328 14.92 -0.83 1.42
C LEU A 328 16.37 -0.35 1.62
N ASN A 329 17.19 -1.08 2.40
CA ASN A 329 18.55 -0.70 2.76
C ASN A 329 18.62 0.70 3.44
N LEU A 330 17.69 0.97 4.36
CA LEU A 330 17.72 2.16 5.20
C LEU A 330 18.50 1.89 6.50
N GLU A 331 19.10 2.93 7.05
CA GLU A 331 19.68 2.93 8.39
C GLU A 331 18.55 3.08 9.40
N TYR A 332 18.00 1.95 9.88
CA TYR A 332 16.84 1.94 10.77
C TYR A 332 17.24 2.07 12.24
N LEU A 333 16.62 3.03 12.93
CA LEU A 333 16.80 3.29 14.36
C LEU A 333 15.44 3.22 15.07
N GLU A 334 15.37 2.47 16.16
CA GLU A 334 14.19 2.31 17.00
C GLU A 334 14.35 3.09 18.31
N TYR A 335 13.49 4.08 18.51
CA TYR A 335 13.36 4.74 19.81
C TYR A 335 12.11 4.22 20.52
N ARG A 336 12.27 3.21 21.34
CA ARG A 336 11.18 2.69 22.19
C ARG A 336 11.03 3.60 23.38
N ILE A 337 9.84 4.19 23.58
CA ILE A 337 9.60 5.08 24.69
C ILE A 337 9.58 4.31 26.03
N GLY A 338 10.01 4.98 27.10
CA GLY A 338 9.81 4.49 28.46
C GLY A 338 8.41 4.81 28.98
N ILE A 339 8.05 4.22 30.12
CA ILE A 339 6.73 4.41 30.77
C ILE A 339 6.46 5.91 31.02
N GLU A 340 7.47 6.65 31.49
CA GLU A 340 7.37 8.09 31.82
C GLU A 340 7.21 8.98 30.58
N GLU A 341 7.48 8.45 29.40
CA GLU A 341 7.30 9.16 28.14
C GLU A 341 5.92 8.95 27.53
N SER A 342 5.13 8.00 28.06
CA SER A 342 3.77 7.72 27.62
C SER A 342 2.76 8.56 28.40
N SER A 343 1.84 9.24 27.68
CA SER A 343 0.73 9.95 28.34
C SER A 343 -0.25 9.01 29.05
N LEU A 344 -0.17 7.70 28.81
CA LEU A 344 -1.01 6.71 29.49
C LEU A 344 -0.66 6.61 30.99
N VAL A 345 0.55 6.99 31.39
CA VAL A 345 0.96 6.95 32.81
C VAL A 345 0.11 7.85 33.67
N GLU A 346 -0.27 9.03 33.16
CA GLU A 346 -1.13 9.97 33.88
C GLU A 346 -2.55 9.43 34.11
N LYS A 347 -3.03 8.60 33.16
CA LYS A 347 -4.39 8.07 33.17
C LYS A 347 -4.54 6.75 33.93
N TYR A 348 -3.58 5.85 33.75
CA TYR A 348 -3.69 4.47 34.27
C TYR A 348 -2.75 4.16 35.41
N GLY A 349 -1.81 5.07 35.74
CA GLY A 349 -0.78 4.82 36.72
C GLY A 349 0.36 3.94 36.20
N ARG A 350 1.53 4.10 36.80
CA ARG A 350 2.80 3.46 36.39
C ARG A 350 2.74 1.93 36.45
N ASP A 351 2.00 1.40 37.41
CA ASP A 351 1.97 -0.04 37.71
C ASP A 351 0.91 -0.82 36.94
N ASN A 352 0.13 -0.13 36.11
CA ASN A 352 -0.89 -0.76 35.30
C ASN A 352 -0.29 -1.68 34.23
N ALA A 353 -0.94 -2.83 33.99
CA ALA A 353 -0.52 -3.82 32.99
C ALA A 353 -0.42 -3.25 31.56
N LEU A 354 -1.23 -2.25 31.22
CA LEU A 354 -1.14 -1.51 29.94
C LEU A 354 0.25 -0.89 29.71
N LEU A 355 0.99 -0.59 30.78
CA LEU A 355 2.32 0.03 30.67
C LEU A 355 3.45 -0.95 30.97
N LYS A 356 3.24 -1.88 31.91
CA LYS A 356 4.29 -2.82 32.35
C LYS A 356 4.36 -4.07 31.49
N ASP A 357 3.22 -4.59 31.05
CA ASP A 357 3.16 -5.83 30.29
C ASP A 357 2.09 -5.76 29.17
N PRO A 358 2.28 -4.87 28.19
CA PRO A 358 1.36 -4.74 27.06
C PRO A 358 1.24 -6.03 26.26
N PHE A 359 2.27 -6.88 26.26
CA PHE A 359 2.29 -8.14 25.52
C PHE A 359 1.28 -9.14 26.09
N SER A 360 1.14 -9.23 27.40
CA SER A 360 0.15 -10.15 28.03
C SER A 360 -1.28 -9.83 27.60
N LEU A 361 -1.59 -8.55 27.36
CA LEU A 361 -2.90 -8.09 26.91
C LEU A 361 -3.17 -8.36 25.42
N GLN A 362 -2.14 -8.72 24.68
CA GLN A 362 -2.18 -8.95 23.23
C GLN A 362 -2.01 -10.43 22.84
N LYS A 363 -1.87 -11.34 23.80
CA LYS A 363 -1.62 -12.79 23.55
C LYS A 363 -2.61 -13.44 22.59
N ASN A 364 -3.87 -13.01 22.61
CA ASN A 364 -4.95 -13.54 21.78
C ASN A 364 -5.23 -12.67 20.54
N GLY A 365 -4.24 -11.93 20.06
CA GLY A 365 -4.39 -10.97 18.99
C GLY A 365 -4.49 -9.52 19.50
N TRP A 366 -5.00 -8.63 18.64
CA TRP A 366 -5.12 -7.20 18.96
C TRP A 366 -6.60 -6.83 19.17
N PRO A 367 -7.17 -6.98 20.38
CA PRO A 367 -8.53 -6.56 20.64
C PRO A 367 -8.71 -5.07 20.35
N THR A 368 -9.81 -4.72 19.69
CA THR A 368 -10.08 -3.34 19.23
C THR A 368 -9.97 -2.31 20.36
N GLU A 369 -10.40 -2.66 21.56
CA GLU A 369 -10.34 -1.79 22.75
C GLU A 369 -8.88 -1.50 23.15
N ILE A 370 -8.05 -2.53 23.23
CA ILE A 370 -6.62 -2.42 23.58
C ILE A 370 -5.89 -1.61 22.49
N MET A 371 -6.17 -1.90 21.24
CA MET A 371 -5.61 -1.16 20.11
C MET A 371 -5.98 0.33 20.14
N ASN A 372 -7.22 0.65 20.49
CA ASN A 372 -7.65 2.03 20.62
C ASN A 372 -6.91 2.77 21.72
N ILE A 373 -6.55 2.10 22.83
CA ILE A 373 -5.75 2.69 23.89
C ILE A 373 -4.37 3.08 23.34
N TYR A 374 -3.64 2.13 22.74
CA TYR A 374 -2.27 2.37 22.28
C TYR A 374 -2.20 3.28 21.05
N LEU A 375 -3.13 3.14 20.10
CA LEU A 375 -3.07 3.88 18.82
C LEU A 375 -3.84 5.19 18.82
N LYS A 376 -4.87 5.36 19.68
CA LYS A 376 -5.72 6.56 19.63
C LYS A 376 -5.66 7.42 20.92
N LYS A 377 -5.25 6.83 22.07
CA LYS A 377 -5.28 7.54 23.34
C LYS A 377 -3.88 7.82 23.92
N GLN A 378 -2.83 7.27 23.33
CA GLN A 378 -1.45 7.43 23.76
C GLN A 378 -0.77 8.56 22.99
N ASN A 379 -0.22 9.55 23.69
CA ASN A 379 0.72 10.54 23.18
C ASN A 379 2.11 10.30 23.81
N VAL A 380 3.14 10.94 23.26
CA VAL A 380 4.52 10.75 23.70
C VAL A 380 5.16 12.07 24.15
N LYS A 381 5.86 12.05 25.30
CA LYS A 381 6.67 13.16 25.79
C LYS A 381 8.11 12.68 25.84
N LEU A 382 8.87 12.93 24.77
CA LEU A 382 10.21 12.36 24.60
C LEU A 382 11.19 12.84 25.68
N ASP A 383 11.94 11.91 26.26
CA ASP A 383 13.10 12.24 27.11
C ASP A 383 14.19 12.87 26.21
N LEU A 384 14.46 14.15 26.45
CA LEU A 384 15.37 14.92 25.60
C LEU A 384 16.83 14.45 25.71
N VAL A 385 17.25 13.92 26.86
CA VAL A 385 18.63 13.45 27.06
C VAL A 385 18.84 12.16 26.26
N ARG A 386 17.97 11.20 26.46
CA ARG A 386 17.98 9.91 25.78
C ARG A 386 17.80 10.08 24.27
N PHE A 387 16.81 10.86 23.83
CA PHE A 387 16.50 11.09 22.43
C PHE A 387 17.64 11.82 21.70
N LYS A 388 18.37 12.73 22.39
CA LYS A 388 19.56 13.40 21.83
C LYS A 388 20.64 12.39 21.39
N GLY A 389 20.79 11.29 22.11
CA GLY A 389 21.74 10.21 21.73
C GLY A 389 21.40 9.63 20.36
N TYR A 390 20.14 9.28 20.12
CA TYR A 390 19.64 8.77 18.83
C TYR A 390 19.78 9.81 17.71
N LEU A 391 19.51 11.08 18.01
CA LEU A 391 19.69 12.15 17.02
C LEU A 391 21.17 12.34 16.62
N LYS A 392 22.11 12.23 17.57
CA LYS A 392 23.55 12.28 17.26
C LYS A 392 23.98 11.10 16.38
N GLU A 393 23.47 9.91 16.65
CA GLU A 393 23.72 8.74 15.80
C GLU A 393 23.12 8.93 14.40
N ALA A 394 21.88 9.37 14.31
CA ALA A 394 21.23 9.69 13.03
C ALA A 394 22.02 10.75 12.25
N TYR A 395 22.55 11.77 12.93
CA TYR A 395 23.37 12.81 12.33
C TYR A 395 24.68 12.26 11.74
N ARG A 396 25.39 11.42 12.51
CA ARG A 396 26.61 10.76 12.06
C ARG A 396 26.37 9.92 10.80
N LYS A 397 25.30 9.10 10.79
CA LYS A 397 24.91 8.27 9.65
C LYS A 397 24.53 9.14 8.44
N ALA A 398 23.75 10.19 8.63
CA ALA A 398 23.37 11.14 7.59
C ALA A 398 24.57 11.88 6.97
N LYS A 399 25.55 12.28 7.79
CA LYS A 399 26.79 12.90 7.29
C LYS A 399 27.61 11.91 6.45
N LYS A 400 27.68 10.63 6.85
CA LYS A 400 28.33 9.58 6.07
C LYS A 400 27.64 9.37 4.71
N LEU A 401 26.30 9.44 4.66
CA LEU A 401 25.55 9.38 3.40
C LEU A 401 25.90 10.55 2.50
N MET A 402 25.86 11.78 3.03
CA MET A 402 26.21 13.00 2.27
C MET A 402 27.61 12.93 1.65
N GLN A 403 28.59 12.38 2.38
CA GLN A 403 29.98 12.20 1.87
C GLN A 403 30.08 11.19 0.73
N LYS A 404 29.14 10.27 0.61
CA LYS A 404 29.11 9.30 -0.50
C LYS A 404 28.40 9.86 -1.74
N GLU A 405 27.62 10.94 -1.58
CA GLU A 405 26.87 11.58 -2.65
C GLU A 405 27.62 12.77 -3.30
N THR A 406 28.74 13.16 -2.68
CA THR A 406 29.73 14.12 -3.21
C THR A 406 30.86 13.42 -3.94
#